data_5c7d9866d84178eae083bea6e3aeb879
#
_entry.id   5c7d9866d84178eae083bea6e3aeb879
#
_cell.length_a   1.000
_cell.length_b   1.000
_cell.length_c   1.000
_cell.angle_alpha   90.00
_cell.angle_beta   90.00
_cell.angle_gamma   90.00
#
_symmetry.space_group_name_H-M   'P 1'
#
loop_
_entity.id
_entity.type
_entity.pdbx_description
1 polymer ?
#
loop_
_entity_poly.entity_id
_entity_poly.type
_entity_poly.pdbx_seq_one_letter_code
_entity_poly.pdbx_strand_id
1 'polypeptide(L)'
;MGGIKPHGKGLQITFYWNGERYRPTIKIPPTASNIRYAERLKAEIERAIALGTYTLEQYTSHFPTSRIARSSPEKLQPDTFRTVSQKWLAVSSHLSNGTLIKYRQALEFWLGKIGETPIDQIKYSTIAALANSQGWGPKNRNNILIPLRQVLEMAYLDGTIQSNPAGRIRNAKVQKEPPDPLTPDEVDFVLAHMQKYDVQIVNIFEFAIFTGLRPSETISLRWGEVDFKRGLVRVKRARTFGEEHETKTFKVRDVELNARALAALTRQKEWTFLKGGYVFNNPVTGESYSEERPLRRAYWNPTLKALGLRERNFYQTRHTYATLNLMAGANPMWVAKQLGHATMAMLLTTYSRWIDGADKSAERAKIDTAFDPIATAAPHKTKTLL
;
A
#
# COMPACT_ATOMS: atom_id res chain seq x y z
N MET A 1 -48.07 40.22 -15.69
CA MET A 1 -47.85 39.24 -16.80
C MET A 1 -46.63 39.64 -17.56
N GLY A 2 -45.68 38.68 -17.80
CA GLY A 2 -44.50 38.93 -18.58
C GLY A 2 -44.81 38.93 -20.09
N GLY A 3 -44.26 39.89 -20.87
CA GLY A 3 -44.51 40.03 -22.29
C GLY A 3 -43.23 39.90 -23.11
N ILE A 4 -43.43 39.81 -24.43
CA ILE A 4 -42.33 39.89 -25.42
C ILE A 4 -42.40 41.26 -26.03
N LYS A 5 -41.28 41.93 -26.17
CA LYS A 5 -41.20 43.22 -26.84
C LYS A 5 -39.91 43.36 -27.66
N PRO A 6 -39.92 44.11 -28.74
CA PRO A 6 -38.72 44.52 -29.45
C PRO A 6 -37.77 45.28 -28.50
N HIS A 7 -36.47 44.95 -28.55
CA HIS A 7 -35.44 45.62 -27.77
C HIS A 7 -34.15 45.71 -28.59
N GLY A 8 -33.81 46.89 -29.06
CA GLY A 8 -32.70 47.10 -30.01
C GLY A 8 -32.92 46.27 -31.27
N LYS A 9 -31.92 45.51 -31.71
CA LYS A 9 -31.98 44.58 -32.85
C LYS A 9 -32.51 43.18 -32.48
N GLY A 10 -33.12 43.01 -31.30
CA GLY A 10 -33.56 41.71 -30.80
C GLY A 10 -34.95 41.73 -30.15
N LEU A 11 -35.32 40.60 -29.56
CA LEU A 11 -36.56 40.43 -28.81
C LEU A 11 -36.25 40.21 -27.32
N GLN A 12 -36.82 41.01 -26.43
CA GLN A 12 -36.74 40.85 -25.01
C GLN A 12 -37.92 39.98 -24.52
N ILE A 13 -37.60 38.89 -23.79
CA ILE A 13 -38.58 38.01 -23.17
C ILE A 13 -38.60 38.31 -21.66
N THR A 14 -39.81 38.52 -21.10
CA THR A 14 -39.97 38.78 -19.70
C THR A 14 -40.71 37.60 -19.01
N PHE A 15 -40.12 37.03 -17.98
CA PHE A 15 -40.73 35.99 -17.16
C PHE A 15 -40.25 36.10 -15.70
N TYR A 16 -40.91 35.38 -14.79
CA TYR A 16 -40.55 35.33 -13.37
C TYR A 16 -40.01 33.94 -13.05
N TRP A 17 -38.91 33.89 -12.30
CA TRP A 17 -38.30 32.65 -11.85
C TRP A 17 -37.75 32.86 -10.43
N ASN A 18 -38.05 31.93 -9.49
CA ASN A 18 -37.74 32.05 -8.06
C ASN A 18 -38.10 33.40 -7.43
N GLY A 19 -39.27 33.94 -7.79
CA GLY A 19 -39.74 35.23 -7.29
C GLY A 19 -39.09 36.47 -7.94
N GLU A 20 -38.08 36.29 -8.74
CA GLU A 20 -37.38 37.39 -9.43
C GLU A 20 -37.84 37.56 -10.88
N ARG A 21 -37.71 38.79 -11.37
CA ARG A 21 -38.10 39.17 -12.74
C ARG A 21 -36.89 39.12 -13.66
N TYR A 22 -36.94 38.27 -14.69
CA TYR A 22 -35.90 38.10 -15.69
C TYR A 22 -36.34 38.78 -17.02
N ARG A 23 -35.37 39.44 -17.70
CA ARG A 23 -35.60 40.16 -18.98
C ARG A 23 -34.48 39.91 -19.96
N PRO A 24 -34.16 38.66 -20.30
CA PRO A 24 -33.11 38.39 -21.30
C PRO A 24 -33.57 38.81 -22.70
N THR A 25 -32.58 39.12 -23.57
CA THR A 25 -32.82 39.49 -24.98
C THR A 25 -32.22 38.41 -25.88
N ILE A 26 -33.02 37.90 -26.81
CA ILE A 26 -32.54 37.07 -27.94
C ILE A 26 -32.19 37.96 -29.12
N LYS A 27 -31.02 37.72 -29.73
CA LYS A 27 -30.51 38.54 -30.85
C LYS A 27 -31.08 38.06 -32.19
N ILE A 28 -32.40 38.08 -32.32
CA ILE A 28 -33.10 37.78 -33.57
C ILE A 28 -33.99 38.97 -33.94
N PRO A 29 -34.09 39.33 -35.25
CA PRO A 29 -34.91 40.45 -35.68
C PRO A 29 -36.38 40.31 -35.25
N PRO A 30 -37.09 41.41 -34.93
CA PRO A 30 -38.49 41.35 -34.47
C PRO A 30 -39.49 41.14 -35.64
N THR A 31 -39.36 40.05 -36.37
CA THR A 31 -40.31 39.61 -37.40
C THR A 31 -41.46 38.82 -36.78
N ALA A 32 -42.61 38.76 -37.49
CA ALA A 32 -43.77 37.99 -37.00
C ALA A 32 -43.44 36.51 -36.69
N SER A 33 -42.57 35.89 -37.49
CA SER A 33 -42.10 34.51 -37.25
C SER A 33 -41.25 34.39 -35.96
N ASN A 34 -40.33 35.34 -35.75
CA ASN A 34 -39.44 35.35 -34.58
C ASN A 34 -40.19 35.72 -33.30
N ILE A 35 -41.23 36.53 -33.38
CA ILE A 35 -42.12 36.82 -32.25
C ILE A 35 -42.86 35.53 -31.82
N ARG A 36 -43.40 34.77 -32.77
CA ARG A 36 -44.06 33.49 -32.48
C ARG A 36 -43.06 32.44 -31.88
N TYR A 37 -41.82 32.46 -32.33
CA TYR A 37 -40.75 31.63 -31.74
C TYR A 37 -40.49 32.04 -30.29
N ALA A 38 -40.36 33.34 -30.01
CA ALA A 38 -40.10 33.85 -28.67
C ALA A 38 -41.31 33.58 -27.73
N GLU A 39 -42.54 33.60 -28.26
CA GLU A 39 -43.76 33.22 -27.48
C GLU A 39 -43.74 31.75 -27.09
N ARG A 40 -43.39 30.86 -28.01
CA ARG A 40 -43.24 29.43 -27.72
C ARG A 40 -42.16 29.16 -26.69
N LEU A 41 -40.97 29.76 -26.86
CA LEU A 41 -39.87 29.65 -25.92
C LEU A 41 -40.25 30.16 -24.54
N LYS A 42 -40.98 31.28 -24.45
CA LYS A 42 -41.49 31.80 -23.19
C LYS A 42 -42.47 30.82 -22.52
N ALA A 43 -43.39 30.25 -23.26
CA ALA A 43 -44.33 29.28 -22.77
C ALA A 43 -43.67 28.00 -22.24
N GLU A 44 -42.61 27.54 -22.94
CA GLU A 44 -41.79 26.41 -22.52
C GLU A 44 -41.08 26.70 -21.19
N ILE A 45 -40.45 27.87 -21.08
CA ILE A 45 -39.78 28.32 -19.85
C ILE A 45 -40.77 28.40 -18.67
N GLU A 46 -41.91 29.05 -18.88
CA GLU A 46 -42.95 29.21 -17.83
C GLU A 46 -43.54 27.87 -17.41
N ARG A 47 -43.68 26.92 -18.35
CA ARG A 47 -44.08 25.55 -18.04
C ARG A 47 -43.01 24.80 -17.19
N ALA A 48 -41.75 24.92 -17.59
CA ALA A 48 -40.65 24.30 -16.83
C ALA A 48 -40.50 24.89 -15.43
N ILE A 49 -40.72 26.20 -15.26
CA ILE A 49 -40.77 26.90 -13.98
C ILE A 49 -41.93 26.38 -13.11
N ALA A 50 -43.10 26.25 -13.70
CA ALA A 50 -44.29 25.77 -13.01
C ALA A 50 -44.14 24.32 -12.52
N LEU A 51 -43.40 23.50 -13.28
CA LEU A 51 -43.07 22.11 -12.92
C LEU A 51 -41.84 22.00 -11.97
N GLY A 52 -41.17 23.12 -11.64
CA GLY A 52 -39.98 23.12 -10.79
C GLY A 52 -38.72 22.53 -11.47
N THR A 53 -38.75 22.33 -12.77
CA THR A 53 -37.67 21.69 -13.54
C THR A 53 -36.75 22.70 -14.27
N TYR A 54 -37.06 24.01 -14.22
CA TYR A 54 -36.24 25.02 -14.88
C TYR A 54 -34.95 25.27 -14.09
N THR A 55 -33.79 25.11 -14.78
CA THR A 55 -32.45 25.21 -14.19
C THR A 55 -31.66 26.41 -14.76
N LEU A 56 -30.59 26.81 -14.06
CA LEU A 56 -29.67 27.84 -14.55
C LEU A 56 -28.99 27.43 -15.87
N GLU A 57 -28.73 26.15 -16.05
CA GLU A 57 -28.17 25.59 -17.28
C GLU A 57 -29.12 25.77 -18.45
N GLN A 58 -30.42 25.48 -18.26
CA GLN A 58 -31.44 25.75 -19.27
C GLN A 58 -31.58 27.24 -19.56
N TYR A 59 -31.51 28.09 -18.52
CA TYR A 59 -31.49 29.55 -18.73
C TYR A 59 -30.30 30.00 -19.61
N THR A 60 -29.10 29.54 -19.31
CA THR A 60 -27.88 29.90 -20.06
C THR A 60 -27.88 29.37 -21.50
N SER A 61 -28.47 28.18 -21.71
CA SER A 61 -28.70 27.59 -23.04
C SER A 61 -29.68 28.45 -23.87
N HIS A 62 -30.80 28.84 -23.27
CA HIS A 62 -31.79 29.69 -23.98
C HIS A 62 -31.28 31.13 -24.24
N PHE A 63 -30.47 31.66 -23.29
CA PHE A 63 -29.99 33.05 -23.33
C PHE A 63 -28.46 33.16 -23.16
N PRO A 64 -27.67 32.62 -24.08
CA PRO A 64 -26.20 32.58 -23.96
C PRO A 64 -25.52 33.94 -23.94
N THR A 65 -26.24 35.01 -24.40
CA THR A 65 -25.73 36.38 -24.39
C THR A 65 -26.22 37.22 -23.21
N SER A 66 -27.01 36.65 -22.31
CA SER A 66 -27.52 37.35 -21.12
C SER A 66 -26.39 37.72 -20.15
N ARG A 67 -26.62 38.75 -19.31
CA ARG A 67 -25.66 39.15 -18.28
C ARG A 67 -25.40 37.97 -17.30
N ILE A 68 -26.44 37.23 -16.97
CA ILE A 68 -26.35 36.04 -16.08
C ILE A 68 -25.51 34.94 -16.75
N ALA A 69 -25.68 34.65 -18.03
CA ALA A 69 -24.87 33.71 -18.77
C ALA A 69 -23.39 34.16 -18.86
N ARG A 70 -23.13 35.48 -18.89
CA ARG A 70 -21.77 36.05 -18.89
C ARG A 70 -21.17 36.18 -17.48
N SER A 71 -22.01 36.39 -16.48
CA SER A 71 -21.63 36.50 -15.07
C SER A 71 -21.86 35.19 -14.29
N SER A 72 -22.38 34.14 -14.94
CA SER A 72 -22.38 32.83 -14.35
C SER A 72 -20.96 32.50 -13.91
N PRO A 73 -20.76 32.11 -12.66
CA PRO A 73 -19.44 31.80 -12.18
C PRO A 73 -18.83 30.78 -13.12
N GLU A 74 -17.59 31.07 -13.52
CA GLU A 74 -16.70 30.17 -14.22
C GLU A 74 -17.44 29.07 -14.98
N LYS A 75 -17.32 29.02 -16.29
CA LYS A 75 -17.41 27.72 -16.95
C LYS A 75 -16.70 26.77 -16.00
N LEU A 76 -17.42 25.92 -15.29
CA LEU A 76 -16.83 24.87 -14.48
C LEU A 76 -15.78 24.27 -15.39
N GLN A 77 -14.51 24.66 -15.17
CA GLN A 77 -13.45 24.08 -15.97
C GLN A 77 -13.61 22.59 -15.74
N PRO A 78 -13.70 21.78 -16.79
CA PRO A 78 -13.90 20.36 -16.62
C PRO A 78 -12.85 19.88 -15.62
N ASP A 79 -13.26 19.10 -14.62
CA ASP A 79 -12.34 18.55 -13.66
C ASP A 79 -11.15 17.93 -14.38
N THR A 80 -9.96 18.43 -14.12
CA THR A 80 -8.74 17.88 -14.69
C THR A 80 -8.32 16.63 -13.90
N PHE A 81 -7.43 15.82 -14.45
CA PHE A 81 -6.87 14.70 -13.71
C PHE A 81 -6.22 15.17 -12.39
N ARG A 82 -5.61 16.36 -12.37
CA ARG A 82 -5.03 16.95 -11.16
C ARG A 82 -6.08 17.21 -10.10
N THR A 83 -7.17 17.87 -10.43
CA THR A 83 -8.23 18.22 -9.47
C THR A 83 -8.87 16.96 -8.90
N VAL A 84 -9.17 15.97 -9.74
CA VAL A 84 -9.73 14.69 -9.29
C VAL A 84 -8.74 13.89 -8.44
N SER A 85 -7.45 13.89 -8.79
CA SER A 85 -6.40 13.24 -7.98
C SER A 85 -6.28 13.84 -6.57
N GLN A 86 -6.41 15.17 -6.46
CA GLN A 86 -6.40 15.85 -5.16
C GLN A 86 -7.64 15.50 -4.32
N LYS A 87 -8.83 15.50 -4.93
CA LYS A 87 -10.06 15.04 -4.28
C LYS A 87 -9.94 13.60 -3.80
N TRP A 88 -9.42 12.71 -4.65
CA TRP A 88 -9.21 11.31 -4.31
C TRP A 88 -8.22 11.11 -3.14
N LEU A 89 -7.11 11.85 -3.12
CA LEU A 89 -6.14 11.80 -2.01
C LEU A 89 -6.76 12.25 -0.69
N ALA A 90 -7.65 13.26 -0.72
CA ALA A 90 -8.33 13.76 0.47
C ALA A 90 -9.28 12.69 1.08
N VAL A 91 -10.06 11.99 0.25
CA VAL A 91 -10.99 10.95 0.74
C VAL A 91 -10.27 9.63 1.06
N SER A 92 -9.03 9.44 0.60
CA SER A 92 -8.22 8.24 0.85
C SER A 92 -7.44 8.27 2.17
N SER A 93 -7.75 9.19 3.08
CA SER A 93 -7.06 9.37 4.38
C SER A 93 -7.11 8.13 5.30
N HIS A 94 -8.04 7.20 5.07
CA HIS A 94 -8.14 5.91 5.76
C HIS A 94 -7.00 4.93 5.43
N LEU A 95 -6.24 5.17 4.34
CA LEU A 95 -5.11 4.34 3.96
C LEU A 95 -3.90 4.62 4.86
N SER A 96 -3.06 3.59 5.07
CA SER A 96 -1.81 3.78 5.81
C SER A 96 -0.92 4.82 5.13
N ASN A 97 -0.18 5.60 5.93
CA ASN A 97 0.73 6.63 5.42
C ASN A 97 1.75 6.07 4.41
N GLY A 98 2.31 4.90 4.68
CA GLY A 98 3.22 4.23 3.74
C GLY A 98 2.57 3.90 2.37
N THR A 99 1.26 3.64 2.34
CA THR A 99 0.50 3.45 1.09
C THR A 99 0.28 4.79 0.41
N LEU A 100 -0.14 5.82 1.16
CA LEU A 100 -0.36 7.17 0.63
C LEU A 100 0.91 7.78 0.03
N ILE A 101 2.07 7.63 0.68
CA ILE A 101 3.37 8.08 0.14
C ILE A 101 3.63 7.44 -1.22
N LYS A 102 3.48 6.11 -1.33
CA LYS A 102 3.68 5.40 -2.59
C LYS A 102 2.69 5.80 -3.67
N TYR A 103 1.44 6.05 -3.29
CA TYR A 103 0.41 6.49 -4.23
C TYR A 103 0.66 7.91 -4.72
N ARG A 104 1.08 8.83 -3.83
CA ARG A 104 1.51 10.18 -4.23
C ARG A 104 2.67 10.12 -5.23
N GLN A 105 3.72 9.34 -4.94
CA GLN A 105 4.85 9.16 -5.87
C GLN A 105 4.42 8.58 -7.23
N ALA A 106 3.50 7.63 -7.24
CA ALA A 106 2.96 7.08 -8.48
C ALA A 106 2.09 8.09 -9.24
N LEU A 107 1.30 8.90 -8.53
CA LEU A 107 0.49 9.96 -9.13
C LEU A 107 1.34 11.10 -9.69
N GLU A 108 2.49 11.44 -9.11
CA GLU A 108 3.41 12.46 -9.64
C GLU A 108 3.78 12.18 -11.10
N PHE A 109 4.04 10.92 -11.46
CA PHE A 109 4.27 10.56 -12.85
C PHE A 109 3.08 10.92 -13.75
N TRP A 110 1.86 10.55 -13.35
CA TRP A 110 0.66 10.82 -14.12
C TRP A 110 0.32 12.31 -14.18
N LEU A 111 0.51 13.03 -13.08
CA LEU A 111 0.32 14.47 -13.01
C LEU A 111 1.27 15.21 -13.97
N GLY A 112 2.50 14.73 -14.12
CA GLY A 112 3.45 15.29 -15.08
C GLY A 112 3.11 14.99 -16.55
N LYS A 113 2.24 14.02 -16.85
CA LYS A 113 1.88 13.62 -18.22
C LYS A 113 0.48 14.04 -18.63
N ILE A 114 -0.49 13.91 -17.74
CA ILE A 114 -1.92 14.14 -18.02
C ILE A 114 -2.60 15.02 -16.96
N GLY A 115 -1.83 15.68 -16.09
CA GLY A 115 -2.37 16.42 -14.94
C GLY A 115 -3.40 17.48 -15.36
N GLU A 116 -3.13 18.24 -16.42
CA GLU A 116 -3.99 19.31 -16.90
C GLU A 116 -5.04 18.84 -17.94
N THR A 117 -5.03 17.54 -18.27
CA THR A 117 -6.00 16.99 -19.21
C THR A 117 -7.36 16.90 -18.52
N PRO A 118 -8.45 17.39 -19.14
CA PRO A 118 -9.80 17.14 -18.66
C PRO A 118 -10.06 15.66 -18.49
N ILE A 119 -10.68 15.29 -17.37
CA ILE A 119 -10.80 13.86 -16.94
C ILE A 119 -11.59 13.03 -17.95
N ASP A 120 -12.58 13.63 -18.61
CA ASP A 120 -13.42 13.03 -19.65
C ASP A 120 -12.70 12.83 -20.99
N GLN A 121 -11.55 13.50 -21.20
CA GLN A 121 -10.73 13.39 -22.42
C GLN A 121 -9.62 12.35 -22.29
N ILE A 122 -9.42 11.77 -21.10
CA ILE A 122 -8.40 10.74 -20.89
C ILE A 122 -8.83 9.42 -21.53
N LYS A 123 -8.04 8.96 -22.51
CA LYS A 123 -8.33 7.76 -23.30
C LYS A 123 -7.51 6.56 -22.84
N TYR A 124 -8.07 5.36 -22.99
CA TYR A 124 -7.36 4.09 -22.79
C TYR A 124 -6.01 4.05 -23.53
N SER A 125 -5.99 4.45 -24.81
CA SER A 125 -4.79 4.44 -25.65
C SER A 125 -3.67 5.33 -25.09
N THR A 126 -4.02 6.50 -24.57
CA THR A 126 -3.07 7.43 -23.93
C THR A 126 -2.42 6.79 -22.70
N ILE A 127 -3.24 6.21 -21.79
CA ILE A 127 -2.73 5.55 -20.59
C ILE A 127 -1.87 4.34 -20.96
N ALA A 128 -2.34 3.51 -21.89
CA ALA A 128 -1.61 2.31 -22.31
C ALA A 128 -0.26 2.65 -22.96
N ALA A 129 -0.22 3.66 -23.83
CA ALA A 129 1.02 4.14 -24.46
C ALA A 129 2.02 4.66 -23.42
N LEU A 130 1.58 5.52 -22.48
CA LEU A 130 2.41 6.06 -21.41
C LEU A 130 2.93 4.96 -20.48
N ALA A 131 2.09 4.00 -20.09
CA ALA A 131 2.48 2.91 -19.21
C ALA A 131 3.48 1.93 -19.87
N ASN A 132 3.46 1.79 -21.20
CA ASN A 132 4.33 0.87 -21.93
C ASN A 132 5.66 1.53 -22.39
N SER A 133 5.69 2.86 -22.54
CA SER A 133 6.88 3.58 -23.04
C SER A 133 8.00 3.79 -22.00
N GLN A 134 7.74 3.49 -20.71
CA GLN A 134 8.67 3.87 -19.63
C GLN A 134 9.76 2.85 -19.31
N GLY A 135 9.78 1.68 -19.94
CA GLY A 135 10.74 0.63 -19.62
C GLY A 135 10.63 0.07 -18.19
N TRP A 136 9.51 0.27 -17.51
CA TRP A 136 9.32 -0.24 -16.17
C TRP A 136 9.26 -1.76 -16.12
N GLY A 137 9.89 -2.34 -15.12
CA GLY A 137 9.64 -3.75 -14.80
C GLY A 137 8.15 -4.00 -14.43
N PRO A 138 7.65 -5.23 -14.64
CA PRO A 138 6.23 -5.60 -14.48
C PRO A 138 5.61 -5.14 -13.16
N LYS A 139 6.33 -5.32 -12.05
CA LYS A 139 5.86 -4.95 -10.70
C LYS A 139 5.70 -3.44 -10.55
N ASN A 140 6.67 -2.65 -11.03
CA ASN A 140 6.62 -1.20 -10.95
C ASN A 140 5.48 -0.64 -11.81
N ARG A 141 5.36 -1.12 -13.05
CA ARG A 141 4.25 -0.77 -13.95
C ARG A 141 2.89 -1.01 -13.29
N ASN A 142 2.69 -2.17 -12.67
CA ASN A 142 1.44 -2.49 -11.97
C ASN A 142 1.19 -1.54 -10.80
N ASN A 143 2.22 -1.23 -9.99
CA ASN A 143 2.09 -0.33 -8.84
C ASN A 143 1.71 1.09 -9.24
N ILE A 144 2.27 1.61 -10.32
CA ILE A 144 1.98 2.97 -10.82
C ILE A 144 0.55 3.07 -11.38
N LEU A 145 0.01 1.98 -11.93
CA LEU A 145 -1.37 1.92 -12.42
C LEU A 145 -2.42 1.88 -11.31
N ILE A 146 -2.07 1.44 -10.08
CA ILE A 146 -3.05 1.29 -8.99
C ILE A 146 -3.75 2.62 -8.66
N PRO A 147 -3.04 3.70 -8.25
CA PRO A 147 -3.71 4.94 -7.87
C PRO A 147 -4.36 5.64 -9.08
N LEU A 148 -3.81 5.53 -10.29
CA LEU A 148 -4.46 6.03 -11.50
C LEU A 148 -5.86 5.43 -11.68
N ARG A 149 -5.96 4.09 -11.57
CA ARG A 149 -7.26 3.40 -11.71
C ARG A 149 -8.24 3.84 -10.64
N GLN A 150 -7.78 4.06 -9.41
CA GLN A 150 -8.64 4.46 -8.29
C GLN A 150 -9.14 5.91 -8.46
N VAL A 151 -8.30 6.82 -8.95
CA VAL A 151 -8.70 8.19 -9.28
C VAL A 151 -9.76 8.20 -10.38
N LEU A 152 -9.55 7.45 -11.46
CA LEU A 152 -10.50 7.34 -12.56
C LEU A 152 -11.78 6.58 -12.16
N GLU A 153 -11.69 5.64 -11.25
CA GLU A 153 -12.86 4.94 -10.70
C GLU A 153 -13.73 5.88 -9.86
N MET A 154 -13.11 6.74 -9.04
CA MET A 154 -13.85 7.77 -8.31
C MET A 154 -14.56 8.73 -9.28
N ALA A 155 -13.87 9.19 -10.33
CA ALA A 155 -14.50 10.05 -11.34
C ALA A 155 -15.69 9.38 -12.05
N TYR A 156 -15.62 8.06 -12.26
CA TYR A 156 -16.74 7.28 -12.81
C TYR A 156 -17.90 7.17 -11.81
N LEU A 157 -17.61 6.85 -10.55
CA LEU A 157 -18.63 6.74 -9.50
C LEU A 157 -19.32 8.09 -9.21
N ASP A 158 -18.57 9.21 -9.31
CA ASP A 158 -19.10 10.56 -9.16
C ASP A 158 -19.87 11.03 -10.43
N GLY A 159 -19.94 10.21 -11.49
CA GLY A 159 -20.64 10.55 -12.72
C GLY A 159 -19.91 11.57 -13.61
N THR A 160 -18.66 11.92 -13.31
CA THR A 160 -17.85 12.87 -14.09
C THR A 160 -17.41 12.27 -15.43
N ILE A 161 -17.21 10.95 -15.49
CA ILE A 161 -16.92 10.19 -16.72
C ILE A 161 -17.87 8.99 -16.83
N GLN A 162 -18.13 8.57 -18.08
CA GLN A 162 -19.08 7.46 -18.33
C GLN A 162 -18.47 6.07 -18.11
N SER A 163 -17.17 5.93 -18.12
CA SER A 163 -16.47 4.68 -17.85
C SER A 163 -15.02 4.94 -17.45
N ASN A 164 -14.43 4.02 -16.68
CA ASN A 164 -13.03 4.08 -16.29
C ASN A 164 -12.12 3.62 -17.45
N PRO A 165 -11.37 4.51 -18.13
CA PRO A 165 -10.51 4.14 -19.26
C PRO A 165 -9.32 3.26 -18.86
N ALA A 166 -8.91 3.25 -17.58
CA ALA A 166 -7.83 2.40 -17.08
C ALA A 166 -8.33 1.02 -16.60
N GLY A 167 -9.64 0.81 -16.47
CA GLY A 167 -10.21 -0.42 -15.91
C GLY A 167 -9.86 -1.69 -16.69
N ARG A 168 -9.73 -1.58 -18.02
CA ARG A 168 -9.39 -2.72 -18.91
C ARG A 168 -7.88 -2.92 -19.12
N ILE A 169 -7.01 -2.07 -18.57
CA ILE A 169 -5.57 -2.24 -18.69
C ILE A 169 -5.16 -3.43 -17.79
N ARG A 170 -4.69 -4.49 -18.39
CA ARG A 170 -4.27 -5.69 -17.65
C ARG A 170 -2.96 -5.45 -16.92
N ASN A 171 -2.83 -6.05 -15.74
CA ASN A 171 -1.55 -6.10 -15.04
C ASN A 171 -0.55 -6.99 -15.81
N ALA A 172 0.69 -6.54 -15.88
CA ALA A 172 1.77 -7.37 -16.38
C ALA A 172 2.01 -8.54 -15.41
N LYS A 173 2.30 -9.73 -15.96
CA LYS A 173 2.67 -10.89 -15.15
C LYS A 173 3.97 -10.60 -14.40
N VAL A 174 3.94 -10.75 -13.09
CA VAL A 174 5.13 -10.62 -12.23
C VAL A 174 5.62 -12.02 -11.92
N GLN A 175 6.82 -12.34 -12.40
CA GLN A 175 7.49 -13.55 -11.98
C GLN A 175 8.03 -13.32 -10.57
N LYS A 176 7.58 -14.13 -9.61
CA LYS A 176 8.09 -14.07 -8.24
C LYS A 176 9.45 -14.79 -8.22
N GLU A 177 10.48 -14.06 -7.88
CA GLU A 177 11.76 -14.67 -7.59
C GLU A 177 11.62 -15.52 -6.31
N PRO A 178 12.17 -16.74 -6.33
CA PRO A 178 12.20 -17.56 -5.12
C PRO A 178 13.04 -16.89 -4.03
N PRO A 179 12.76 -17.17 -2.75
CA PRO A 179 13.63 -16.73 -1.66
C PRO A 179 15.07 -17.14 -1.91
N ASP A 180 16.01 -16.23 -1.58
CA ASP A 180 17.45 -16.45 -1.64
C ASP A 180 18.06 -16.26 -0.22
N PRO A 181 17.79 -17.21 0.72
CA PRO A 181 18.29 -17.13 2.08
C PRO A 181 19.82 -17.24 2.12
N LEU A 182 20.40 -16.78 3.22
CA LEU A 182 21.80 -17.07 3.54
C LEU A 182 21.93 -18.54 3.95
N THR A 183 23.06 -19.16 3.58
CA THR A 183 23.47 -20.44 4.15
C THR A 183 23.98 -20.24 5.59
N PRO A 184 24.14 -21.32 6.39
CA PRO A 184 24.73 -21.21 7.74
C PRO A 184 26.10 -20.52 7.71
N ASP A 185 26.98 -20.90 6.79
CA ASP A 185 28.33 -20.32 6.65
C ASP A 185 28.26 -18.84 6.24
N GLU A 186 27.39 -18.50 5.28
CA GLU A 186 27.17 -17.09 4.88
C GLU A 186 26.66 -16.23 6.06
N VAL A 187 25.82 -16.78 6.95
CA VAL A 187 25.38 -16.08 8.19
C VAL A 187 26.59 -15.76 9.07
N ASP A 188 27.46 -16.73 9.31
CA ASP A 188 28.62 -16.54 10.17
C ASP A 188 29.64 -15.58 9.54
N PHE A 189 29.89 -15.66 8.22
CA PHE A 189 30.75 -14.71 7.51
C PHE A 189 30.19 -13.28 7.54
N VAL A 190 28.88 -13.12 7.34
CA VAL A 190 28.21 -11.80 7.40
C VAL A 190 28.35 -11.20 8.80
N LEU A 191 28.04 -11.94 9.84
CA LEU A 191 28.11 -11.46 11.23
C LEU A 191 29.55 -11.19 11.66
N ALA A 192 30.51 -12.04 11.29
CA ALA A 192 31.94 -11.81 11.54
C ALA A 192 32.45 -10.54 10.83
N HIS A 193 32.10 -10.35 9.57
CA HIS A 193 32.47 -9.13 8.84
C HIS A 193 31.86 -7.87 9.45
N MET A 194 30.63 -7.95 9.99
CA MET A 194 29.95 -6.81 10.62
C MET A 194 30.59 -6.38 11.95
N GLN A 195 31.46 -7.19 12.57
CA GLN A 195 32.20 -6.82 13.77
C GLN A 195 33.13 -5.61 13.58
N LYS A 196 33.50 -5.26 12.34
CA LYS A 196 34.22 -4.02 12.04
C LYS A 196 33.39 -2.74 12.24
N TYR A 197 32.08 -2.87 12.30
CA TYR A 197 31.16 -1.78 12.65
C TYR A 197 30.92 -1.76 14.16
N ASP A 198 30.02 -0.90 14.61
CA ASP A 198 29.57 -0.89 16.01
C ASP A 198 28.89 -2.22 16.37
N VAL A 199 29.11 -2.71 17.58
CA VAL A 199 28.54 -3.97 18.09
C VAL A 199 27.00 -3.96 18.05
N GLN A 200 26.36 -2.80 18.18
CA GLN A 200 24.90 -2.68 18.07
C GLN A 200 24.42 -3.04 16.65
N ILE A 201 25.25 -2.83 15.62
CA ILE A 201 24.96 -3.26 14.24
C ILE A 201 24.99 -4.78 14.12
N VAL A 202 25.95 -5.43 14.75
CA VAL A 202 25.99 -6.90 14.81
C VAL A 202 24.75 -7.43 15.51
N ASN A 203 24.41 -6.83 16.67
CA ASN A 203 23.27 -7.26 17.48
C ASN A 203 21.93 -7.20 16.72
N ILE A 204 21.65 -6.12 16.01
CA ILE A 204 20.37 -6.00 15.25
C ILE A 204 20.29 -7.00 14.10
N PHE A 205 21.39 -7.24 13.36
CA PHE A 205 21.38 -8.20 12.25
C PHE A 205 21.32 -9.65 12.75
N GLU A 206 22.10 -10.01 13.80
CA GLU A 206 22.03 -11.31 14.41
C GLU A 206 20.61 -11.59 14.96
N PHE A 207 20.05 -10.64 15.68
CA PHE A 207 18.67 -10.74 16.17
C PHE A 207 17.67 -10.94 15.03
N ALA A 208 17.76 -10.15 13.94
CA ALA A 208 16.86 -10.26 12.80
C ALA A 208 16.96 -11.63 12.10
N ILE A 209 18.18 -12.17 11.94
CA ILE A 209 18.44 -13.49 11.33
C ILE A 209 17.86 -14.61 12.22
N PHE A 210 18.01 -14.53 13.54
CA PHE A 210 17.64 -15.61 14.46
C PHE A 210 16.25 -15.49 15.09
N THR A 211 15.45 -14.47 14.71
CA THR A 211 14.04 -14.34 15.09
C THR A 211 13.08 -14.36 13.91
N GLY A 212 13.57 -14.06 12.71
CA GLY A 212 12.75 -13.96 11.51
C GLY A 212 11.73 -12.82 11.56
N LEU A 213 11.90 -11.83 12.44
CA LEU A 213 11.07 -10.62 12.45
C LEU A 213 11.19 -9.89 11.11
N ARG A 214 10.10 -9.23 10.69
CA ARG A 214 10.22 -8.31 9.55
C ARG A 214 11.14 -7.14 9.91
N PRO A 215 11.93 -6.60 8.98
CA PRO A 215 12.80 -5.45 9.28
C PRO A 215 12.06 -4.30 10.00
N SER A 216 10.83 -4.00 9.59
CA SER A 216 9.98 -2.99 10.23
C SER A 216 9.53 -3.36 11.66
N GLU A 217 9.40 -4.65 11.97
CA GLU A 217 9.10 -5.15 13.32
C GLU A 217 10.37 -5.11 14.19
N THR A 218 11.53 -5.45 13.62
CA THR A 218 12.82 -5.42 14.33
C THR A 218 13.14 -4.01 14.83
N ILE A 219 13.04 -3.00 13.97
CA ILE A 219 13.34 -1.61 14.35
C ILE A 219 12.30 -0.97 15.27
N SER A 220 11.10 -1.56 15.39
CA SER A 220 10.04 -1.06 16.26
C SER A 220 9.99 -1.76 17.63
N LEU A 221 10.82 -2.80 17.85
CA LEU A 221 10.82 -3.55 19.09
C LEU A 221 11.24 -2.68 20.27
N ARG A 222 10.51 -2.78 21.38
CA ARG A 222 10.79 -2.05 22.62
C ARG A 222 11.19 -2.99 23.73
N TRP A 223 11.99 -2.50 24.67
CA TRP A 223 12.45 -3.28 25.82
C TRP A 223 11.32 -3.85 26.68
N GLY A 224 10.20 -3.12 26.81
CA GLY A 224 9.00 -3.62 27.51
C GLY A 224 8.27 -4.77 26.80
N GLU A 225 8.74 -5.19 25.63
CA GLU A 225 8.20 -6.31 24.85
C GLU A 225 9.14 -7.53 24.88
N VAL A 226 10.27 -7.44 25.57
CA VAL A 226 11.26 -8.51 25.74
C VAL A 226 11.07 -9.17 27.10
N ASP A 227 10.73 -10.44 27.10
CA ASP A 227 10.65 -11.26 28.30
C ASP A 227 11.87 -12.19 28.36
N PHE A 228 12.92 -11.74 29.04
CA PHE A 228 14.15 -12.55 29.23
C PHE A 228 13.92 -13.82 30.04
N LYS A 229 12.96 -13.80 31.00
CA LYS A 229 12.67 -14.95 31.84
C LYS A 229 12.03 -16.09 31.07
N ARG A 230 11.12 -15.74 30.13
CA ARG A 230 10.44 -16.70 29.27
C ARG A 230 11.15 -16.95 27.94
N GLY A 231 12.17 -16.15 27.61
CA GLY A 231 12.87 -16.20 26.33
C GLY A 231 11.96 -15.82 25.15
N LEU A 232 11.17 -14.77 25.28
CA LEU A 232 10.17 -14.37 24.31
C LEU A 232 10.28 -12.89 23.94
N VAL A 233 9.90 -12.53 22.73
CA VAL A 233 9.57 -11.15 22.35
C VAL A 233 8.15 -11.08 21.84
N ARG A 234 7.41 -10.05 22.28
CA ARG A 234 6.03 -9.78 21.87
C ARG A 234 6.00 -8.78 20.73
N VAL A 235 5.71 -9.25 19.54
CA VAL A 235 5.65 -8.42 18.33
C VAL A 235 4.25 -7.84 18.19
N LYS A 236 4.12 -6.51 18.46
CA LYS A 236 2.85 -5.80 18.45
C LYS A 236 2.75 -4.81 17.29
N ARG A 237 3.89 -4.29 16.84
CA ARG A 237 3.93 -3.16 15.92
C ARG A 237 5.00 -3.30 14.86
N ALA A 238 4.90 -2.46 13.84
CA ALA A 238 5.91 -2.28 12.81
C ALA A 238 6.10 -0.78 12.59
N ARG A 239 7.29 -0.36 12.17
CA ARG A 239 7.61 1.03 11.91
C ARG A 239 8.04 1.23 10.46
N THR A 240 7.38 2.17 9.77
CA THR A 240 7.72 2.54 8.39
C THR A 240 7.54 4.05 8.23
N PHE A 241 8.49 4.71 7.57
CA PHE A 241 8.47 6.17 7.37
C PHE A 241 8.30 6.99 8.66
N GLY A 242 8.89 6.51 9.77
CA GLY A 242 8.81 7.18 11.06
C GLY A 242 7.53 6.91 11.87
N GLU A 243 6.52 6.34 11.26
CA GLU A 243 5.25 6.04 11.93
C GLU A 243 5.18 4.59 12.41
N GLU A 244 4.71 4.42 13.63
CA GLU A 244 4.34 3.12 14.16
C GLU A 244 2.91 2.79 13.78
N HIS A 245 2.69 1.56 13.37
CA HIS A 245 1.37 1.01 13.10
C HIS A 245 1.32 -0.42 13.61
N GLU A 246 0.14 -0.93 13.80
CA GLU A 246 -0.04 -2.34 14.10
C GLU A 246 0.58 -3.21 12.99
N THR A 247 0.97 -4.43 13.33
CA THR A 247 1.54 -5.34 12.33
C THR A 247 0.58 -5.49 11.14
N LYS A 248 1.10 -5.62 9.93
CA LYS A 248 0.32 -5.72 8.68
C LYS A 248 -0.83 -6.74 8.73
N THR A 249 -0.77 -7.69 9.65
CA THR A 249 -1.80 -8.72 9.86
C THR A 249 -2.70 -8.42 11.07
N PHE A 250 -2.53 -7.28 11.75
CA PHE A 250 -3.24 -6.90 12.98
C PHE A 250 -3.16 -7.97 14.09
N LYS A 251 -2.19 -8.88 14.02
CA LYS A 251 -2.03 -9.97 14.99
C LYS A 251 -0.77 -9.77 15.83
N VAL A 252 -0.98 -9.60 17.12
CA VAL A 252 0.09 -9.69 18.13
C VAL A 252 0.54 -11.14 18.20
N ARG A 253 1.86 -11.38 18.26
CA ARG A 253 2.42 -12.71 18.43
C ARG A 253 3.62 -12.67 19.36
N ASP A 254 3.82 -13.77 20.05
CA ASP A 254 5.04 -14.02 20.81
C ASP A 254 5.99 -14.85 19.91
N VAL A 255 7.25 -14.43 19.86
CA VAL A 255 8.33 -15.11 19.13
C VAL A 255 9.33 -15.63 20.13
N GLU A 256 9.59 -16.93 20.07
CA GLU A 256 10.55 -17.61 20.93
C GLU A 256 11.98 -17.28 20.50
N LEU A 257 12.83 -16.99 21.47
CA LEU A 257 14.23 -16.61 21.25
C LEU A 257 15.13 -17.85 21.42
N ASN A 258 15.84 -18.19 20.37
CA ASN A 258 16.94 -19.14 20.48
C ASN A 258 18.16 -18.50 21.18
N ALA A 259 19.17 -19.29 21.49
CA ALA A 259 20.36 -18.83 22.22
C ALA A 259 21.06 -17.65 21.56
N ARG A 260 21.15 -17.62 20.21
CA ARG A 260 21.81 -16.53 19.45
C ARG A 260 20.99 -15.23 19.50
N ALA A 261 19.69 -15.31 19.35
CA ALA A 261 18.81 -14.14 19.47
C ALA A 261 18.84 -13.56 20.88
N LEU A 262 18.83 -14.42 21.91
CA LEU A 262 18.92 -14.01 23.30
C LEU A 262 20.27 -13.38 23.63
N ALA A 263 21.38 -13.93 23.13
CA ALA A 263 22.72 -13.36 23.28
C ALA A 263 22.83 -11.98 22.63
N ALA A 264 22.28 -11.81 21.42
CA ALA A 264 22.24 -10.49 20.76
C ALA A 264 21.49 -9.43 21.59
N LEU A 265 20.33 -9.78 22.18
CA LEU A 265 19.59 -8.88 23.07
C LEU A 265 20.35 -8.60 24.37
N THR A 266 21.02 -9.61 24.94
CA THR A 266 21.80 -9.44 26.16
C THR A 266 22.95 -8.45 25.94
N ARG A 267 23.71 -8.56 24.85
CA ARG A 267 24.71 -7.56 24.47
C ARG A 267 24.11 -6.18 24.20
N GLN A 268 22.96 -6.14 23.54
CA GLN A 268 22.27 -4.88 23.22
C GLN A 268 21.77 -4.14 24.46
N LYS A 269 21.50 -4.87 25.55
CA LYS A 269 21.03 -4.32 26.82
C LYS A 269 21.97 -3.26 27.40
N GLU A 270 23.28 -3.42 27.26
CA GLU A 270 24.29 -2.48 27.74
C GLU A 270 24.17 -1.08 27.11
N TRP A 271 23.64 -1.00 25.88
CA TRP A 271 23.60 0.23 25.09
C TRP A 271 22.31 1.02 25.21
N THR A 272 21.17 0.32 25.26
CA THR A 272 19.88 1.01 25.11
C THR A 272 18.87 0.69 26.21
N PHE A 273 19.11 -0.31 27.07
CA PHE A 273 18.14 -0.75 28.08
C PHE A 273 17.83 0.33 29.11
N LEU A 274 18.86 0.97 29.69
CA LEU A 274 18.69 2.01 30.69
C LEU A 274 18.03 3.29 30.14
N LYS A 275 18.18 3.55 28.83
CA LYS A 275 17.50 4.65 28.16
C LYS A 275 16.00 4.37 27.97
N GLY A 276 15.60 3.10 28.07
CA GLY A 276 14.23 2.68 27.77
C GLY A 276 13.86 2.80 26.30
N GLY A 277 12.59 2.57 25.98
CA GLY A 277 12.09 2.71 24.61
C GLY A 277 12.53 1.59 23.68
N TYR A 278 13.09 1.94 22.51
CA TYR A 278 13.46 0.98 21.48
C TYR A 278 14.69 0.14 21.85
N VAL A 279 14.67 -1.12 21.44
CA VAL A 279 15.81 -2.05 21.60
C VAL A 279 16.99 -1.62 20.74
N PHE A 280 16.71 -1.27 19.48
CA PHE A 280 17.74 -0.93 18.49
C PHE A 280 17.64 0.52 18.07
N ASN A 281 18.68 1.28 18.37
CA ASN A 281 18.87 2.64 17.94
C ASN A 281 20.07 2.74 16.99
N ASN A 282 20.12 3.79 16.20
CA ASN A 282 21.28 4.09 15.37
C ASN A 282 22.47 4.47 16.28
N PRO A 283 23.59 3.72 16.30
CA PRO A 283 24.70 3.98 17.19
C PRO A 283 25.41 5.34 16.94
N VAL A 284 25.25 5.89 15.73
CA VAL A 284 25.86 7.19 15.37
C VAL A 284 25.03 8.36 15.89
N THR A 285 23.70 8.31 15.74
CA THR A 285 22.82 9.42 16.13
C THR A 285 22.17 9.23 17.50
N GLY A 286 22.17 8.03 18.05
CA GLY A 286 21.44 7.67 19.26
C GLY A 286 19.93 7.56 19.07
N GLU A 287 19.41 7.93 17.90
CA GLU A 287 17.99 7.97 17.60
C GLU A 287 17.46 6.62 17.10
N SER A 288 16.17 6.39 17.28
CA SER A 288 15.50 5.21 16.74
C SER A 288 15.42 5.25 15.22
N TYR A 289 15.51 4.10 14.58
CA TYR A 289 15.36 4.01 13.13
C TYR A 289 13.92 4.34 12.70
N SER A 290 13.75 5.24 11.76
CA SER A 290 12.45 5.56 11.15
C SER A 290 12.03 4.52 10.10
N GLU A 291 13.00 3.87 9.47
CA GLU A 291 12.82 2.81 8.46
C GLU A 291 14.08 1.92 8.39
N GLU A 292 14.00 0.81 7.68
CA GLU A 292 15.12 -0.14 7.54
C GLU A 292 16.21 0.29 6.52
N ARG A 293 15.93 1.30 5.69
CA ARG A 293 16.80 1.73 4.59
C ARG A 293 18.21 2.15 5.03
N PRO A 294 18.38 2.88 6.14
CA PRO A 294 19.73 3.20 6.65
C PRO A 294 20.54 1.95 6.96
N LEU A 295 19.95 0.95 7.65
CA LEU A 295 20.60 -0.32 7.97
C LEU A 295 21.06 -1.05 6.70
N ARG A 296 20.17 -1.13 5.72
CA ARG A 296 20.47 -1.80 4.46
C ARG A 296 21.59 -1.11 3.66
N ARG A 297 21.52 0.24 3.55
CA ARG A 297 22.49 0.99 2.74
C ARG A 297 23.85 1.13 3.38
N ALA A 298 23.90 1.36 4.69
CA ALA A 298 25.16 1.62 5.39
C ALA A 298 25.90 0.32 5.77
N TYR A 299 25.20 -0.77 6.02
CA TYR A 299 25.80 -1.97 6.61
C TYR A 299 25.54 -3.24 5.80
N TRP A 300 24.29 -3.56 5.49
CA TRP A 300 23.91 -4.81 4.84
C TRP A 300 24.50 -4.95 3.43
N ASN A 301 24.17 -4.03 2.52
CA ASN A 301 24.65 -4.09 1.13
C ASN A 301 26.19 -4.02 1.04
N PRO A 302 26.88 -3.10 1.77
CA PRO A 302 28.34 -3.07 1.77
C PRO A 302 28.99 -4.37 2.28
N THR A 303 28.39 -5.01 3.30
CA THR A 303 28.88 -6.29 3.83
C THR A 303 28.77 -7.40 2.77
N LEU A 304 27.59 -7.56 2.14
CA LEU A 304 27.43 -8.57 1.09
C LEU A 304 28.41 -8.34 -0.07
N LYS A 305 28.58 -7.11 -0.50
CA LYS A 305 29.53 -6.74 -1.56
C LYS A 305 30.96 -7.07 -1.17
N ALA A 306 31.38 -6.74 0.05
CA ALA A 306 32.76 -6.99 0.51
C ALA A 306 33.09 -8.48 0.64
N LEU A 307 32.08 -9.31 0.91
CA LEU A 307 32.22 -10.77 0.99
C LEU A 307 32.03 -11.46 -0.38
N GLY A 308 31.79 -10.72 -1.46
CA GLY A 308 31.51 -11.30 -2.78
C GLY A 308 30.19 -12.08 -2.83
N LEU A 309 29.29 -11.85 -1.87
CA LEU A 309 28.02 -12.52 -1.84
C LEU A 309 27.00 -11.84 -2.79
N ARG A 310 26.05 -12.63 -3.28
CA ARG A 310 24.95 -12.12 -4.12
C ARG A 310 24.21 -10.99 -3.41
N GLU A 311 23.76 -10.00 -4.18
CA GLU A 311 22.93 -8.93 -3.64
C GLU A 311 21.60 -9.49 -3.16
N ARG A 312 21.29 -9.24 -1.90
CA ARG A 312 20.08 -9.68 -1.22
C ARG A 312 19.46 -8.51 -0.46
N ASN A 313 18.15 -8.37 -0.50
CA ASN A 313 17.50 -7.36 0.34
C ASN A 313 17.50 -7.81 1.82
N PHE A 314 17.34 -6.86 2.73
CA PHE A 314 17.37 -7.15 4.19
C PHE A 314 16.26 -8.13 4.62
N TYR A 315 15.15 -8.19 3.88
CA TYR A 315 14.06 -9.14 4.17
C TYR A 315 14.51 -10.62 4.04
N GLN A 316 15.61 -10.89 3.37
CA GLN A 316 16.16 -12.25 3.29
C GLN A 316 16.64 -12.80 4.63
N THR A 317 16.89 -11.97 5.67
CA THR A 317 17.14 -12.45 7.03
C THR A 317 15.95 -13.29 7.56
N ARG A 318 14.73 -12.86 7.23
CA ARG A 318 13.53 -13.61 7.59
C ARG A 318 13.38 -14.91 6.79
N HIS A 319 13.75 -14.91 5.51
CA HIS A 319 13.80 -16.13 4.72
C HIS A 319 14.86 -17.09 5.26
N THR A 320 16.02 -16.57 5.67
CA THR A 320 17.09 -17.32 6.32
C THR A 320 16.60 -18.00 7.60
N TYR A 321 15.92 -17.27 8.50
CA TYR A 321 15.30 -17.86 9.68
C TYR A 321 14.39 -19.03 9.35
N ALA A 322 13.48 -18.83 8.39
CA ALA A 322 12.53 -19.85 7.99
C ALA A 322 13.22 -21.12 7.48
N THR A 323 14.18 -20.95 6.57
CA THR A 323 14.87 -22.08 5.94
C THR A 323 15.79 -22.82 6.89
N LEU A 324 16.55 -22.12 7.74
CA LEU A 324 17.42 -22.75 8.74
C LEU A 324 16.60 -23.60 9.73
N ASN A 325 15.47 -23.08 10.20
CA ASN A 325 14.60 -23.84 11.11
C ASN A 325 13.98 -25.07 10.41
N LEU A 326 13.48 -24.92 9.19
CA LEU A 326 12.90 -26.02 8.44
C LEU A 326 13.92 -27.10 8.10
N MET A 327 15.14 -26.72 7.69
CA MET A 327 16.25 -27.65 7.44
C MET A 327 16.72 -28.36 8.71
N ALA A 328 16.61 -27.71 9.87
CA ALA A 328 16.86 -28.32 11.18
C ALA A 328 15.72 -29.23 11.66
N GLY A 329 14.66 -29.43 10.86
CA GLY A 329 13.53 -30.29 11.19
C GLY A 329 12.49 -29.67 12.13
N ALA A 330 12.50 -28.34 12.31
CA ALA A 330 11.49 -27.68 13.11
C ALA A 330 10.08 -27.87 12.50
N ASN A 331 9.08 -28.03 13.38
CA ASN A 331 7.69 -28.17 12.95
C ASN A 331 7.25 -26.99 12.09
N PRO A 332 6.81 -27.21 10.84
CA PRO A 332 6.41 -26.13 9.94
C PRO A 332 5.27 -25.26 10.50
N MET A 333 4.33 -25.82 11.30
CA MET A 333 3.27 -25.04 11.96
C MET A 333 3.86 -24.06 12.98
N TRP A 334 4.84 -24.49 13.74
CA TRP A 334 5.55 -23.64 14.69
C TRP A 334 6.31 -22.53 13.95
N VAL A 335 7.06 -22.85 12.88
CA VAL A 335 7.76 -21.84 12.08
C VAL A 335 6.79 -20.81 11.49
N ALA A 336 5.64 -21.26 10.96
CA ALA A 336 4.61 -20.36 10.45
C ALA A 336 4.07 -19.40 11.54
N LYS A 337 3.85 -19.91 12.75
CA LYS A 337 3.41 -19.12 13.91
C LYS A 337 4.48 -18.10 14.31
N GLN A 338 5.75 -18.51 14.42
CA GLN A 338 6.87 -17.61 14.72
C GLN A 338 6.95 -16.47 13.71
N LEU A 339 6.85 -16.78 12.44
CA LEU A 339 6.84 -15.80 11.36
C LEU A 339 5.57 -14.93 11.33
N GLY A 340 4.48 -15.34 11.95
CA GLY A 340 3.18 -14.66 11.85
C GLY A 340 2.61 -14.74 10.45
N HIS A 341 2.66 -15.92 9.82
CA HIS A 341 1.96 -16.21 8.58
C HIS A 341 0.47 -16.39 8.87
N ALA A 342 -0.38 -15.80 8.03
CA ALA A 342 -1.82 -15.90 8.20
C ALA A 342 -2.34 -17.33 7.94
N THR A 343 -1.67 -18.07 7.07
CA THR A 343 -2.02 -19.44 6.70
C THR A 343 -0.76 -20.30 6.54
N MET A 344 -0.90 -21.59 6.76
CA MET A 344 0.15 -22.58 6.49
C MET A 344 0.52 -22.61 5.00
N ALA A 345 -0.45 -22.40 4.13
CA ALA A 345 -0.23 -22.36 2.68
C ALA A 345 0.83 -21.32 2.28
N MET A 346 0.92 -20.18 3.00
CA MET A 346 1.96 -19.17 2.76
C MET A 346 3.37 -19.71 3.04
N LEU A 347 3.52 -20.51 4.08
CA LEU A 347 4.80 -21.15 4.40
C LEU A 347 5.16 -22.19 3.33
N LEU A 348 4.25 -23.13 3.06
CA LEU A 348 4.45 -24.21 2.11
C LEU A 348 4.75 -23.69 0.70
N THR A 349 3.95 -22.74 0.20
CA THR A 349 4.17 -22.15 -1.14
C THR A 349 5.55 -21.51 -1.27
N THR A 350 6.10 -20.98 -0.15
CA THR A 350 7.37 -20.26 -0.19
C THR A 350 8.57 -21.16 0.09
N TYR A 351 8.41 -22.16 0.98
CA TYR A 351 9.54 -22.88 1.58
C TYR A 351 9.47 -24.41 1.43
N SER A 352 8.52 -25.00 0.69
CA SER A 352 8.39 -26.47 0.56
C SER A 352 9.70 -27.17 0.17
N ARG A 353 10.46 -26.58 -0.76
CA ARG A 353 11.75 -27.14 -1.21
C ARG A 353 12.79 -27.36 -0.09
N TRP A 354 12.68 -26.62 1.02
CA TRP A 354 13.58 -26.81 2.17
C TRP A 354 13.03 -27.79 3.21
N ILE A 355 11.72 -28.06 3.17
CA ILE A 355 11.08 -29.10 3.96
C ILE A 355 11.40 -30.48 3.37
N ASP A 356 11.33 -30.61 2.04
CA ASP A 356 11.60 -31.86 1.33
C ASP A 356 13.08 -32.27 1.40
N GLY A 357 13.98 -31.31 1.62
CA GLY A 357 15.42 -31.56 1.82
C GLY A 357 15.79 -31.99 3.24
N ALA A 358 14.89 -31.83 4.21
CA ALA A 358 15.08 -32.36 5.56
C ALA A 358 14.98 -33.89 5.49
N ASP A 359 16.03 -34.52 5.96
CA ASP A 359 16.34 -35.95 5.94
C ASP A 359 15.13 -36.89 5.87
N LYS A 360 14.90 -37.50 4.71
CA LYS A 360 13.84 -38.52 4.49
C LYS A 360 13.98 -39.74 5.40
N SER A 361 15.17 -40.01 5.92
CA SER A 361 15.46 -41.09 6.87
C SER A 361 14.99 -40.76 8.30
N ALA A 362 15.01 -39.49 8.72
CA ALA A 362 14.59 -39.08 10.03
C ALA A 362 13.09 -39.25 10.28
N GLU A 363 12.26 -39.00 9.29
CA GLU A 363 10.80 -39.24 9.40
C GLU A 363 10.50 -40.75 9.50
N ARG A 364 11.20 -41.57 8.72
CA ARG A 364 11.10 -43.01 8.81
C ARG A 364 11.53 -43.53 10.16
N ALA A 365 12.66 -43.05 10.69
CA ALA A 365 13.17 -43.43 12.01
C ALA A 365 12.19 -43.03 13.13
N LYS A 366 11.52 -41.91 13.06
CA LYS A 366 10.47 -41.51 14.00
C LYS A 366 9.29 -42.50 13.99
N ILE A 367 8.87 -42.93 12.80
CA ILE A 367 7.79 -43.91 12.64
C ILE A 367 8.23 -45.25 13.20
N ASP A 368 9.44 -45.73 12.83
CA ASP A 368 9.99 -46.99 13.29
C ASP A 368 10.08 -46.99 14.82
N THR A 369 10.58 -45.89 15.44
CA THR A 369 10.66 -45.76 16.92
C THR A 369 9.28 -45.71 17.58
N ALA A 370 8.31 -45.03 16.98
CA ALA A 370 6.95 -44.90 17.53
C ALA A 370 6.16 -46.24 17.51
N PHE A 371 6.46 -47.10 16.55
CA PHE A 371 5.77 -48.37 16.34
C PHE A 371 6.65 -49.60 16.56
N ASP A 372 7.85 -49.43 17.15
CA ASP A 372 8.71 -50.53 17.48
C ASP A 372 8.11 -51.32 18.69
N PRO A 373 7.66 -52.56 18.49
CA PRO A 373 7.06 -53.36 19.54
C PRO A 373 8.07 -53.74 20.66
N ILE A 374 9.37 -53.57 20.42
CA ILE A 374 10.43 -53.90 21.38
C ILE A 374 10.69 -52.73 22.33
N ALA A 375 10.52 -51.49 21.89
CA ALA A 375 10.74 -50.29 22.71
C ALA A 375 9.68 -50.08 23.80
N THR A 376 8.51 -50.72 23.68
CA THR A 376 7.42 -50.61 24.66
C THR A 376 7.50 -51.64 25.80
N ALA A 377 8.39 -52.60 25.74
CA ALA A 377 8.62 -53.58 26.82
C ALA A 377 9.67 -53.08 27.84
N ALA A 378 9.31 -52.07 28.65
CA ALA A 378 10.06 -51.77 29.83
C ALA A 378 10.02 -52.99 30.79
N PRO A 379 11.14 -53.48 31.32
CA PRO A 379 11.12 -54.65 32.18
C PRO A 379 10.32 -54.36 33.45
N HIS A 380 9.23 -55.07 33.62
CA HIS A 380 8.52 -55.15 34.90
C HIS A 380 9.52 -55.57 36.01
N LYS A 381 9.85 -54.62 36.89
CA LYS A 381 10.56 -54.99 38.15
C LYS A 381 9.68 -55.91 38.95
N THR A 382 9.97 -57.17 38.89
CA THR A 382 9.42 -58.16 39.77
C THR A 382 9.86 -57.79 41.20
N LYS A 383 8.95 -57.28 42.01
CA LYS A 383 9.18 -57.22 43.50
C LYS A 383 9.22 -58.60 44.00
N THR A 384 10.41 -59.09 44.30
CA THR A 384 10.61 -60.27 45.13
C THR A 384 10.24 -59.89 46.57
N LEU A 385 9.14 -60.43 47.06
CA LEU A 385 8.82 -60.45 48.52
C LEU A 385 9.72 -61.51 49.21
N LEU A 386 10.53 -61.03 50.13
CA LEU A 386 11.05 -61.79 51.24
C LEU A 386 10.64 -61.09 52.52
#